data_3297de99d2a4fb1b3d76b9ac6567ae89
#
_entry.id   3297de99d2a4fb1b3d76b9ac6567ae89
#
_cell.length_a   1.000
_cell.length_b   1.000
_cell.length_c   1.000
_cell.angle_alpha   90.00
_cell.angle_beta   90.00
_cell.angle_gamma   90.00
#
_symmetry.space_group_name_H-M   'P 1'
#
loop_
_entity.id
_entity.type
_entity.pdbx_description
1 polymer ?
#
loop_
_entity_poly.entity_id
_entity_poly.type
_entity_poly.pdbx_seq_one_letter_code
_entity_poly.pdbx_strand_id
1 'polypeptide(L)'
;SDAVWKRFISACDYFFEQKNKNVSSQKSVEQTNLTAKKALIEKINAIDEADHDEALATLKGCMAEWNTIGHVPFKEKDRIYKEYHEAVDKQFDRLKVDQNDRKMQTFRSNLNDMSSGERGKGKLYGEREKLMRMYERMKNELQTYENNIGFLSISSKGGGGLLKEMERKIDKLKDEMALIIKKIDAIDENLE
;
A
#
# COMPACT_ATOMS: atom_id res chain seq x y z
N SER A 1 -17.26 -25.02 60.54
CA SER A 1 -16.06 -24.44 59.99
C SER A 1 -15.39 -25.29 58.94
N ASP A 2 -15.26 -26.61 59.06
CA ASP A 2 -14.70 -27.47 58.02
C ASP A 2 -15.55 -27.52 56.74
N ALA A 3 -16.85 -27.49 56.86
CA ALA A 3 -17.77 -27.47 55.75
C ALA A 3 -17.66 -26.18 54.92
N VAL A 4 -17.46 -25.04 55.60
CA VAL A 4 -17.27 -23.72 54.91
C VAL A 4 -15.94 -23.70 54.18
N TRP A 5 -14.89 -24.24 54.79
CA TRP A 5 -13.57 -24.33 54.18
C TRP A 5 -13.57 -25.24 52.93
N LYS A 6 -14.19 -26.37 53.00
CA LYS A 6 -14.35 -27.28 51.85
C LYS A 6 -15.12 -26.64 50.69
N ARG A 7 -16.20 -25.92 51.01
CA ARG A 7 -16.95 -25.17 49.98
C ARG A 7 -16.12 -24.05 49.34
N PHE A 8 -15.33 -23.33 50.13
CA PHE A 8 -14.42 -22.30 49.64
C PHE A 8 -13.36 -22.88 48.69
N ILE A 9 -12.69 -23.94 49.08
CA ILE A 9 -11.69 -24.64 48.24
C ILE A 9 -12.33 -25.11 46.93
N SER A 10 -13.49 -25.80 47.01
CA SER A 10 -14.20 -26.23 45.79
C SER A 10 -14.57 -25.11 44.85
N ALA A 11 -14.98 -23.95 45.39
CA ALA A 11 -15.27 -22.78 44.59
C ALA A 11 -14.00 -22.17 43.93
N CYS A 12 -12.88 -22.14 44.65
CA CYS A 12 -11.60 -21.73 44.10
C CYS A 12 -11.12 -22.66 43.01
N ASP A 13 -11.18 -23.97 43.23
CA ASP A 13 -10.80 -25.00 42.26
C ASP A 13 -11.64 -24.88 40.98
N TYR A 14 -12.95 -24.72 41.09
CA TYR A 14 -13.83 -24.48 39.96
C TYR A 14 -13.50 -23.21 39.21
N PHE A 15 -13.24 -22.11 39.92
CA PHE A 15 -12.85 -20.83 39.30
C PHE A 15 -11.55 -20.97 38.51
N PHE A 16 -10.51 -21.60 39.10
CA PHE A 16 -9.23 -21.78 38.41
C PHE A 16 -9.34 -22.73 37.23
N GLU A 17 -10.16 -23.76 37.32
CA GLU A 17 -10.45 -24.67 36.21
C GLU A 17 -11.11 -23.94 35.04
N GLN A 18 -12.15 -23.11 35.29
CA GLN A 18 -12.82 -22.33 34.28
C GLN A 18 -11.88 -21.29 33.66
N LYS A 19 -11.08 -20.59 34.47
CA LYS A 19 -10.06 -19.65 34.00
C LYS A 19 -9.04 -20.33 33.09
N ASN A 20 -8.53 -21.49 33.46
CA ASN A 20 -7.55 -22.22 32.65
C ASN A 20 -8.16 -22.72 31.34
N LYS A 21 -9.41 -23.18 31.31
CA LYS A 21 -10.14 -23.54 30.08
C LYS A 21 -10.28 -22.34 29.16
N ASN A 22 -10.69 -21.19 29.67
CA ASN A 22 -10.84 -19.97 28.87
C ASN A 22 -9.51 -19.51 28.30
N VAL A 23 -8.43 -19.50 29.09
CA VAL A 23 -7.10 -19.12 28.63
C VAL A 23 -6.57 -20.09 27.55
N SER A 24 -6.80 -21.39 27.73
CA SER A 24 -6.39 -22.38 26.73
C SER A 24 -7.18 -22.26 25.44
N SER A 25 -8.48 -22.03 25.51
CA SER A 25 -9.34 -21.78 24.35
C SER A 25 -8.91 -20.53 23.60
N GLN A 26 -8.65 -19.42 24.30
CA GLN A 26 -8.18 -18.17 23.69
C GLN A 26 -6.83 -18.36 22.98
N LYS A 27 -5.86 -19.03 23.60
CA LYS A 27 -4.58 -19.35 22.97
C LYS A 27 -4.73 -20.19 21.69
N SER A 28 -5.66 -21.15 21.70
CA SER A 28 -5.96 -21.96 20.51
C SER A 28 -6.52 -21.11 19.37
N VAL A 29 -7.45 -20.19 19.67
CA VAL A 29 -8.02 -19.26 18.69
C VAL A 29 -6.95 -18.32 18.14
N GLU A 30 -6.12 -17.74 18.99
CA GLU A 30 -5.01 -16.87 18.57
C GLU A 30 -4.02 -17.60 17.66
N GLN A 31 -3.73 -18.87 17.94
CA GLN A 31 -2.85 -19.68 17.09
C GLN A 31 -3.49 -19.99 15.72
N THR A 32 -4.78 -20.26 15.69
CA THR A 32 -5.55 -20.43 14.44
C THR A 32 -5.53 -19.15 13.61
N ASN A 33 -5.75 -18.01 14.25
CA ASN A 33 -5.68 -16.69 13.60
C ASN A 33 -4.28 -16.41 13.03
N LEU A 34 -3.22 -16.76 13.76
CA LEU A 34 -1.85 -16.63 13.28
C LEU A 34 -1.61 -17.46 12.02
N THR A 35 -2.08 -18.69 12.00
CA THR A 35 -1.97 -19.58 10.83
C THR A 35 -2.73 -19.01 9.64
N ALA A 36 -3.95 -18.53 9.85
CA ALA A 36 -4.76 -17.90 8.81
C ALA A 36 -4.09 -16.63 8.25
N LYS A 37 -3.53 -15.78 9.10
CA LYS A 37 -2.80 -14.58 8.68
C LYS A 37 -1.54 -14.91 7.89
N LYS A 38 -0.79 -15.93 8.26
CA LYS A 38 0.38 -16.39 7.48
C LYS A 38 -0.03 -16.90 6.11
N ALA A 39 -1.06 -17.72 6.02
CA ALA A 39 -1.59 -18.22 4.75
C ALA A 39 -2.05 -17.06 3.83
N LEU A 40 -2.64 -16.02 4.43
CA LEU A 40 -3.07 -14.84 3.69
C LEU A 40 -1.87 -14.02 3.16
N ILE A 41 -0.79 -13.88 3.92
CA ILE A 41 0.45 -13.26 3.45
C ILE A 41 1.06 -14.04 2.29
N GLU A 42 1.08 -15.37 2.36
CA GLU A 42 1.53 -16.22 1.26
C GLU A 42 0.67 -16.02 0.01
N LYS A 43 -0.66 -15.95 0.17
CA LYS A 43 -1.60 -15.66 -0.91
C LYS A 43 -1.32 -14.28 -1.55
N ILE A 44 -1.08 -13.25 -0.74
CA ILE A 44 -0.72 -11.91 -1.23
C ILE A 44 0.60 -11.97 -2.02
N ASN A 45 1.62 -12.64 -1.52
CA ASN A 45 2.91 -12.76 -2.20
C ASN A 45 2.83 -13.59 -3.50
N ALA A 46 1.86 -14.47 -3.62
CA ALA A 46 1.63 -15.32 -4.78
C ALA A 46 0.74 -14.66 -5.86
N ILE A 47 0.25 -13.43 -5.64
CA ILE A 47 -0.52 -12.69 -6.65
C ILE A 47 0.37 -12.44 -7.86
N ASP A 48 0.03 -13.04 -8.99
CA ASP A 48 0.79 -12.95 -10.25
C ASP A 48 -0.16 -12.93 -11.47
N GLU A 49 -1.39 -12.44 -11.29
CA GLU A 49 -2.34 -12.29 -12.38
C GLU A 49 -1.78 -11.31 -13.41
N ALA A 50 -1.86 -11.69 -14.69
CA ALA A 50 -1.44 -10.86 -15.82
C ALA A 50 -2.37 -9.65 -16.02
N ASP A 51 -3.61 -9.75 -15.57
CA ASP A 51 -4.57 -8.65 -15.59
C ASP A 51 -4.43 -7.78 -14.33
N HIS A 52 -4.14 -6.49 -14.54
CA HIS A 52 -3.96 -5.51 -13.48
C HIS A 52 -5.20 -5.35 -12.59
N ASP A 53 -6.40 -5.35 -13.19
CA ASP A 53 -7.63 -5.10 -12.46
C ASP A 53 -8.01 -6.33 -11.64
N GLU A 54 -7.76 -7.53 -12.15
CA GLU A 54 -7.94 -8.79 -11.44
C GLU A 54 -6.97 -8.90 -10.26
N ALA A 55 -5.68 -8.62 -10.49
CA ALA A 55 -4.67 -8.60 -9.43
C ALA A 55 -4.99 -7.58 -8.33
N LEU A 56 -5.45 -6.38 -8.70
CA LEU A 56 -5.87 -5.36 -7.74
C LEU A 56 -7.11 -5.78 -6.94
N ALA A 57 -8.08 -6.43 -7.59
CA ALA A 57 -9.27 -6.95 -6.92
C ALA A 57 -8.92 -8.07 -5.94
N THR A 58 -8.03 -8.99 -6.33
CA THR A 58 -7.52 -10.07 -5.45
C THR A 58 -6.78 -9.49 -4.25
N LEU A 59 -5.90 -8.50 -4.45
CA LEU A 59 -5.18 -7.83 -3.36
C LEU A 59 -6.14 -7.16 -2.38
N LYS A 60 -7.13 -6.41 -2.87
CA LYS A 60 -8.15 -5.76 -2.03
C LYS A 60 -8.98 -6.78 -1.26
N GLY A 61 -9.33 -7.91 -1.88
CA GLY A 61 -10.01 -9.02 -1.23
C GLY A 61 -9.19 -9.60 -0.06
N CYS A 62 -7.90 -9.83 -0.26
CA CYS A 62 -6.99 -10.27 0.79
C CYS A 62 -6.88 -9.26 1.94
N MET A 63 -6.83 -7.97 1.65
CA MET A 63 -6.81 -6.91 2.67
C MET A 63 -8.11 -6.87 3.49
N ALA A 64 -9.26 -7.06 2.85
CA ALA A 64 -10.54 -7.16 3.54
C ALA A 64 -10.60 -8.41 4.45
N GLU A 65 -10.15 -9.56 3.96
CA GLU A 65 -10.06 -10.81 4.72
C GLU A 65 -9.14 -10.67 5.94
N TRP A 66 -7.99 -9.99 5.81
CA TRP A 66 -7.09 -9.71 6.94
C TRP A 66 -7.79 -9.04 8.11
N ASN A 67 -8.66 -8.07 7.81
CA ASN A 67 -9.39 -7.31 8.83
C ASN A 67 -10.47 -8.16 9.56
N THR A 68 -10.90 -9.28 8.98
CA THR A 68 -11.85 -10.20 9.61
C THR A 68 -11.18 -11.20 10.57
N ILE A 69 -9.88 -11.45 10.40
CA ILE A 69 -9.12 -12.36 11.25
C ILE A 69 -8.79 -11.68 12.58
N GLY A 70 -9.12 -12.34 13.67
CA GLY A 70 -8.95 -11.82 15.02
C GLY A 70 -7.50 -11.69 15.49
N HIS A 71 -7.35 -11.56 16.81
CA HIS A 71 -6.05 -11.37 17.45
C HIS A 71 -5.16 -12.61 17.28
N VAL A 72 -3.84 -12.36 17.25
CA VAL A 72 -2.78 -13.34 17.22
C VAL A 72 -2.01 -13.32 18.55
N PRO A 73 -1.18 -14.34 18.88
CA PRO A 73 -0.34 -14.31 20.07
C PRO A 73 0.51 -13.04 20.13
N PHE A 74 0.55 -12.42 21.29
CA PHE A 74 1.20 -11.11 21.50
C PHE A 74 2.64 -11.07 20.96
N LYS A 75 3.41 -12.14 21.16
CA LYS A 75 4.81 -12.25 20.71
C LYS A 75 4.97 -12.22 19.18
N GLU A 76 3.95 -12.62 18.45
CA GLU A 76 3.97 -12.68 16.97
C GLU A 76 3.32 -11.45 16.32
N LYS A 77 2.65 -10.62 17.10
CA LYS A 77 1.84 -9.50 16.59
C LYS A 77 2.63 -8.56 15.68
N ASP A 78 3.73 -8.04 16.17
CA ASP A 78 4.50 -7.02 15.44
C ASP A 78 5.17 -7.60 14.20
N ARG A 79 5.65 -8.85 14.32
CA ARG A 79 6.28 -9.56 13.22
C ARG A 79 5.30 -9.83 12.08
N ILE A 80 4.12 -10.42 12.38
CA ILE A 80 3.13 -10.75 11.36
C ILE A 80 2.54 -9.48 10.70
N TYR A 81 2.44 -8.40 11.47
CA TYR A 81 1.99 -7.11 10.96
C TYR A 81 2.99 -6.51 9.97
N LYS A 82 4.28 -6.59 10.30
CA LYS A 82 5.36 -6.14 9.42
C LYS A 82 5.39 -6.95 8.12
N GLU A 83 5.38 -8.27 8.21
CA GLU A 83 5.37 -9.17 7.05
C GLU A 83 4.16 -8.90 6.13
N TYR A 84 2.98 -8.64 6.70
CA TYR A 84 1.79 -8.28 5.95
C TYR A 84 1.96 -6.95 5.19
N HIS A 85 2.44 -5.91 5.86
CA HIS A 85 2.65 -4.61 5.21
C HIS A 85 3.69 -4.69 4.09
N GLU A 86 4.79 -5.40 4.31
CA GLU A 86 5.81 -5.61 3.28
C GLU A 86 5.24 -6.35 2.05
N ALA A 87 4.39 -7.36 2.26
CA ALA A 87 3.75 -8.09 1.16
C ALA A 87 2.76 -7.20 0.38
N VAL A 88 1.94 -6.43 1.07
CA VAL A 88 0.97 -5.50 0.46
C VAL A 88 1.68 -4.39 -0.31
N ASP A 89 2.68 -3.76 0.28
CA ASP A 89 3.44 -2.67 -0.34
C ASP A 89 4.15 -3.17 -1.62
N LYS A 90 4.77 -4.35 -1.56
CA LYS A 90 5.41 -4.98 -2.73
C LYS A 90 4.42 -5.19 -3.89
N GLN A 91 3.19 -5.64 -3.60
CA GLN A 91 2.18 -5.83 -4.65
C GLN A 91 1.66 -4.51 -5.21
N PHE A 92 1.44 -3.50 -4.37
CA PHE A 92 1.07 -2.17 -4.86
C PHE A 92 2.16 -1.54 -5.73
N ASP A 93 3.44 -1.68 -5.37
CA ASP A 93 4.55 -1.18 -6.17
C ASP A 93 4.61 -1.88 -7.53
N ARG A 94 4.44 -3.21 -7.56
CA ARG A 94 4.36 -3.99 -8.80
C ARG A 94 3.20 -3.52 -9.70
N LEU A 95 2.00 -3.40 -9.15
CA LEU A 95 0.81 -2.97 -9.88
C LEU A 95 0.94 -1.54 -10.41
N LYS A 96 1.65 -0.68 -9.70
CA LYS A 96 1.93 0.69 -10.12
C LYS A 96 2.88 0.73 -11.31
N VAL A 97 3.91 -0.08 -11.31
CA VAL A 97 4.84 -0.22 -12.45
C VAL A 97 4.08 -0.70 -13.69
N ASP A 98 3.29 -1.77 -13.56
CA ASP A 98 2.48 -2.30 -14.67
C ASP A 98 1.51 -1.25 -15.23
N GLN A 99 0.88 -0.46 -14.38
CA GLN A 99 -0.01 0.62 -14.78
C GLN A 99 0.74 1.72 -15.55
N ASN A 100 1.93 2.10 -15.09
CA ASN A 100 2.75 3.11 -15.76
C ASN A 100 3.25 2.61 -17.12
N ASP A 101 3.62 1.35 -17.24
CA ASP A 101 4.03 0.74 -18.51
C ASP A 101 2.88 0.71 -19.51
N ARG A 102 1.66 0.37 -19.08
CA ARG A 102 0.45 0.46 -19.94
C ARG A 102 0.17 1.90 -20.38
N LYS A 103 0.29 2.89 -19.47
CA LYS A 103 0.14 4.31 -19.81
C LYS A 103 1.16 4.75 -20.86
N MET A 104 2.40 4.27 -20.76
CA MET A 104 3.45 4.56 -21.73
C MET A 104 3.19 3.88 -23.08
N GLN A 105 2.74 2.62 -23.11
CA GLN A 105 2.38 1.93 -24.36
C GLN A 105 1.25 2.66 -25.09
N THR A 106 0.17 3.01 -24.37
CA THR A 106 -0.95 3.79 -24.91
C THR A 106 -0.48 5.15 -25.44
N PHE A 107 0.39 5.81 -24.68
CA PHE A 107 0.94 7.10 -25.09
C PHE A 107 1.79 6.99 -26.37
N ARG A 108 2.67 5.99 -26.46
CA ARG A 108 3.48 5.73 -27.69
C ARG A 108 2.62 5.38 -28.90
N SER A 109 1.55 4.61 -28.72
CA SER A 109 0.60 4.33 -29.81
C SER A 109 -0.05 5.62 -30.32
N ASN A 110 -0.51 6.49 -29.41
CA ASN A 110 -1.10 7.79 -29.75
C ASN A 110 -0.09 8.72 -30.44
N LEU A 111 1.19 8.68 -30.06
CA LEU A 111 2.23 9.47 -30.74
C LEU A 111 2.42 9.05 -32.18
N ASN A 112 2.40 7.75 -32.47
CA ASN A 112 2.50 7.24 -33.85
C ASN A 112 1.33 7.74 -34.70
N ASP A 113 0.11 7.74 -34.16
CA ASP A 113 -1.07 8.28 -34.85
C ASP A 113 -0.97 9.81 -35.06
N MET A 114 -0.42 10.53 -34.08
CA MET A 114 -0.22 11.98 -34.18
C MET A 114 0.86 12.37 -35.17
N SER A 115 1.92 11.57 -35.29
CA SER A 115 3.07 11.85 -36.16
C SER A 115 2.77 11.60 -37.65
N SER A 116 1.77 10.80 -37.99
CA SER A 116 1.46 10.29 -39.32
C SER A 116 0.81 11.28 -40.31
N GLY A 117 0.75 12.58 -40.01
CA GLY A 117 0.12 13.57 -40.88
C GLY A 117 1.02 14.77 -41.20
N GLU A 118 0.66 15.55 -42.26
CA GLU A 118 1.38 16.79 -42.69
C GLU A 118 1.62 17.81 -41.54
N ARG A 119 0.82 17.79 -40.47
CA ARG A 119 0.95 18.59 -39.25
C ARG A 119 1.46 17.80 -38.05
N GLY A 120 2.00 16.62 -38.26
CA GLY A 120 2.41 15.71 -37.19
C GLY A 120 3.44 16.35 -36.25
N LYS A 121 4.50 16.93 -36.80
CA LYS A 121 5.54 17.60 -35.99
C LYS A 121 4.98 18.74 -35.13
N GLY A 122 4.06 19.55 -35.66
CA GLY A 122 3.43 20.63 -34.88
C GLY A 122 2.60 20.15 -33.73
N LYS A 123 1.90 18.99 -33.86
CA LYS A 123 1.14 18.35 -32.78
C LYS A 123 2.05 17.78 -31.71
N LEU A 124 3.17 17.16 -32.12
CA LEU A 124 4.17 16.66 -31.19
C LEU A 124 4.79 17.75 -30.34
N TYR A 125 5.18 18.87 -30.96
CA TYR A 125 5.67 20.05 -30.24
C TYR A 125 4.63 20.61 -29.27
N GLY A 126 3.36 20.68 -29.66
CA GLY A 126 2.28 21.14 -28.78
C GLY A 126 2.06 20.23 -27.57
N GLU A 127 2.11 18.90 -27.76
CA GLU A 127 1.99 17.94 -26.65
C GLU A 127 3.21 17.99 -25.72
N ARG A 128 4.41 18.11 -26.31
CA ARG A 128 5.65 18.32 -25.55
C ARG A 128 5.57 19.54 -24.63
N GLU A 129 5.16 20.69 -25.19
CA GLU A 129 4.99 21.91 -24.39
C GLU A 129 3.98 21.77 -23.27
N LYS A 130 2.87 21.09 -23.53
CA LYS A 130 1.85 20.81 -22.51
C LYS A 130 2.41 19.96 -21.37
N LEU A 131 3.17 18.91 -21.69
CA LEU A 131 3.83 18.07 -20.71
C LEU A 131 4.89 18.84 -19.91
N MET A 132 5.68 19.69 -20.54
CA MET A 132 6.64 20.56 -19.86
C MET A 132 5.96 21.51 -18.87
N ARG A 133 4.84 22.14 -19.25
CA ARG A 133 4.06 23.00 -18.34
C ARG A 133 3.47 22.20 -17.17
N MET A 134 3.04 20.96 -17.40
CA MET A 134 2.58 20.09 -16.32
C MET A 134 3.73 19.74 -15.36
N TYR A 135 4.89 19.38 -15.88
CA TYR A 135 6.08 19.08 -15.09
C TYR A 135 6.49 20.26 -14.20
N GLU A 136 6.58 21.48 -14.76
CA GLU A 136 6.94 22.66 -13.98
C GLU A 136 5.93 22.99 -12.88
N ARG A 137 4.63 22.81 -13.14
CA ARG A 137 3.60 22.98 -12.11
C ARG A 137 3.76 21.95 -10.98
N MET A 138 3.96 20.69 -11.32
CA MET A 138 4.17 19.62 -10.34
C MET A 138 5.46 19.82 -9.53
N LYS A 139 6.52 20.31 -10.16
CA LYS A 139 7.78 20.65 -9.51
C LYS A 139 7.59 21.74 -8.45
N ASN A 140 6.82 22.80 -8.77
CA ASN A 140 6.50 23.86 -7.81
C ASN A 140 5.63 23.34 -6.67
N GLU A 141 4.68 22.47 -6.96
CA GLU A 141 3.84 21.83 -5.94
C GLU A 141 4.67 20.93 -5.02
N LEU A 142 5.57 20.11 -5.58
CA LEU A 142 6.50 19.27 -4.84
C LEU A 142 7.36 20.10 -3.88
N GLN A 143 7.92 21.20 -4.34
CA GLN A 143 8.73 22.09 -3.52
C GLN A 143 7.92 22.70 -2.37
N THR A 144 6.65 23.01 -2.60
CA THR A 144 5.74 23.49 -1.56
C THR A 144 5.52 22.43 -0.48
N TYR A 145 5.28 21.17 -0.87
CA TYR A 145 5.13 20.08 0.10
C TYR A 145 6.41 19.81 0.87
N GLU A 146 7.58 19.79 0.20
CA GLU A 146 8.87 19.56 0.84
C GLU A 146 9.19 20.67 1.86
N ASN A 147 8.91 21.93 1.53
CA ASN A 147 9.05 23.06 2.46
C ASN A 147 8.10 22.91 3.67
N ASN A 148 6.85 22.52 3.45
CA ASN A 148 5.86 22.35 4.51
C ASN A 148 6.22 21.20 5.45
N ILE A 149 6.76 20.09 4.94
CA ILE A 149 7.28 18.99 5.76
C ILE A 149 8.43 19.47 6.65
N GLY A 150 9.34 20.26 6.11
CA GLY A 150 10.42 20.85 6.89
C GLY A 150 9.92 21.66 8.08
N PHE A 151 8.86 22.44 7.90
CA PHE A 151 8.22 23.20 8.98
C PHE A 151 7.51 22.31 10.01
N LEU A 152 6.78 21.33 9.57
CA LEU A 152 6.00 20.44 10.44
C LEU A 152 6.89 19.50 11.27
N SER A 153 8.01 19.06 10.74
CA SER A 153 8.96 18.22 11.46
C SER A 153 9.63 18.93 12.62
N ILE A 154 9.76 20.25 12.54
CA ILE A 154 10.35 21.09 13.60
C ILE A 154 9.32 21.40 14.69
N SER A 155 8.02 21.50 14.36
CA SER A 155 7.01 22.07 15.26
C SER A 155 6.12 21.05 15.99
N SER A 156 6.16 19.74 15.69
CA SER A 156 5.13 18.83 16.20
C SER A 156 5.64 17.63 17.00
N LYS A 157 5.28 17.61 18.28
CA LYS A 157 5.21 16.39 19.11
C LYS A 157 3.95 15.52 18.82
N GLY A 158 3.11 15.86 17.82
CA GLY A 158 1.83 15.19 17.58
C GLY A 158 1.38 15.04 16.11
N GLY A 159 2.19 15.43 15.13
CA GLY A 159 1.79 15.51 13.70
C GLY A 159 2.03 14.29 12.84
N GLY A 160 2.25 13.10 13.39
CA GLY A 160 2.64 11.90 12.62
C GLY A 160 1.70 11.49 11.48
N GLY A 161 0.40 11.72 11.61
CA GLY A 161 -0.58 11.40 10.57
C GLY A 161 -0.50 12.35 9.36
N LEU A 162 -0.39 13.64 9.62
CA LEU A 162 -0.28 14.67 8.58
C LEU A 162 1.04 14.58 7.82
N LEU A 163 2.15 14.34 8.50
CA LEU A 163 3.45 14.11 7.89
C LEU A 163 3.39 12.92 6.93
N LYS A 164 2.83 11.80 7.36
CA LYS A 164 2.70 10.60 6.54
C LYS A 164 1.82 10.81 5.30
N GLU A 165 0.77 11.61 5.43
CA GLU A 165 -0.07 11.99 4.29
C GLU A 165 0.70 12.86 3.29
N MET A 166 1.48 13.82 3.77
CA MET A 166 2.31 14.68 2.91
C MET A 166 3.42 13.90 2.22
N GLU A 167 4.09 12.97 2.91
CA GLU A 167 5.07 12.07 2.32
C GLU A 167 4.47 11.26 1.16
N ARG A 168 3.27 10.70 1.35
CA ARG A 168 2.55 9.98 0.28
C ARG A 168 2.22 10.86 -0.92
N LYS A 169 1.87 12.13 -0.70
CA LYS A 169 1.62 13.09 -1.79
C LYS A 169 2.91 13.41 -2.54
N ILE A 170 4.02 13.58 -1.84
CA ILE A 170 5.34 13.79 -2.43
C ILE A 170 5.74 12.60 -3.31
N ASP A 171 5.62 11.38 -2.80
CA ASP A 171 5.94 10.17 -3.56
C ASP A 171 5.09 10.07 -4.83
N LYS A 172 3.79 10.33 -4.71
CA LYS A 172 2.88 10.34 -5.86
C LYS A 172 3.27 11.38 -6.90
N LEU A 173 3.61 12.61 -6.49
CA LEU A 173 4.06 13.66 -7.41
C LEU A 173 5.36 13.27 -8.10
N LYS A 174 6.34 12.72 -7.38
CA LYS A 174 7.62 12.26 -7.95
C LYS A 174 7.40 11.19 -9.02
N ASP A 175 6.50 10.24 -8.78
CA ASP A 175 6.18 9.19 -9.75
C ASP A 175 5.48 9.74 -11.00
N GLU A 176 4.52 10.66 -10.82
CA GLU A 176 3.84 11.31 -11.94
C GLU A 176 4.80 12.17 -12.77
N MET A 177 5.72 12.88 -12.11
CA MET A 177 6.78 13.65 -12.78
C MET A 177 7.73 12.75 -13.57
N ALA A 178 8.13 11.59 -13.00
CA ALA A 178 8.96 10.62 -13.71
C ALA A 178 8.27 10.07 -14.98
N LEU A 179 6.96 9.82 -14.90
CA LEU A 179 6.17 9.40 -16.07
C LEU A 179 6.08 10.50 -17.13
N ILE A 180 5.96 11.76 -16.73
CA ILE A 180 5.95 12.90 -17.66
C ILE A 180 7.30 13.01 -18.40
N ILE A 181 8.42 12.84 -17.72
CA ILE A 181 9.75 12.83 -18.33
C ILE A 181 9.83 11.73 -19.41
N LYS A 182 9.45 10.50 -19.07
CA LYS A 182 9.42 9.38 -20.04
C LYS A 182 8.57 9.70 -21.29
N LYS A 183 7.45 10.41 -21.11
CA LYS A 183 6.60 10.85 -22.21
C LYS A 183 7.26 11.91 -23.08
N ILE A 184 7.96 12.86 -22.47
CA ILE A 184 8.72 13.90 -23.20
C ILE A 184 9.83 13.24 -24.01
N ASP A 185 10.60 12.34 -23.42
CA ASP A 185 11.66 11.59 -24.10
C ASP A 185 11.11 10.81 -25.30
N ALA A 186 9.95 10.15 -25.15
CA ALA A 186 9.29 9.46 -26.26
C ALA A 186 8.82 10.40 -27.39
N ILE A 187 8.46 11.66 -27.08
CA ILE A 187 8.16 12.67 -28.12
C ILE A 187 9.44 13.09 -28.81
N ASP A 188 10.51 13.34 -28.05
CA ASP A 188 11.79 13.79 -28.59
C ASP A 188 12.38 12.74 -29.54
N GLU A 189 12.29 11.43 -29.18
CA GLU A 189 12.64 10.30 -30.07
C GLU A 189 11.86 10.32 -31.41
N ASN A 190 10.63 10.83 -31.46
CA ASN A 190 9.79 10.91 -32.66
C ASN A 190 9.97 12.22 -33.44
N LEU A 191 10.68 13.21 -32.87
CA LEU A 191 10.99 14.50 -33.55
C LEU A 191 12.32 14.46 -34.27
N GLU A 192 13.24 13.58 -33.85
CA GLU A 192 14.53 13.31 -34.53
C GLU A 192 14.31 12.59 -35.87
#